data_e7446b2aecce3983fe80e37147215c85
#
_entry.id   e7446b2aecce3983fe80e37147215c85
#
_cell.length_a   1.000
_cell.length_b   1.000
_cell.length_c   1.000
_cell.angle_alpha   90.00
_cell.angle_beta   90.00
_cell.angle_gamma   90.00
#
_symmetry.space_group_name_H-M   'P 1'
#
loop_
_entity.id
_entity.type
_entity.pdbx_description
1 polymer ?
#
loop_
_entity_poly.entity_id
_entity_poly.type
_entity_poly.pdbx_seq_one_letter_code
_entity_poly.pdbx_strand_id
1 'polypeptide(L)'
;MKKRLDLLLVPFLSLTGCKKEYFYNKEVYEKYNLYYVERCEQFIKNIDNVKRCDIVFLGDSITEGYPLHIFFNEYKAVNRGINGDTTGGVIDRLEFCVYDVKPKVVYLMIGTNNYQTCLTNYEEILKGIKSHNPKTKVLLMSILPRAGEEAMEYIRQNNVEIEKFAGKYGYFYVNAFTSMTVNHEDLEVDHSLFVDGLHPNMEGYTVLTNTFKPTIVEWLE
;
A
#
# COMPACT_ATOMS: atom_id res chain seq x y z
N MET A 1 -8.72 13.40 42.29
CA MET A 1 -7.30 13.02 42.16
C MET A 1 -7.02 12.65 40.71
N LYS A 2 -6.43 13.56 39.94
CA LYS A 2 -6.05 13.30 38.54
C LYS A 2 -4.68 12.61 38.55
N LYS A 3 -4.62 11.35 38.15
CA LYS A 3 -3.36 10.66 37.91
C LYS A 3 -2.73 11.26 36.66
N ARG A 4 -1.60 11.96 36.83
CA ARG A 4 -0.67 12.26 35.75
C ARG A 4 -0.12 10.93 35.24
N LEU A 5 -0.39 10.61 33.98
CA LEU A 5 0.30 9.54 33.28
C LEU A 5 1.59 10.20 32.70
N ASP A 6 2.72 9.84 33.26
CA ASP A 6 4.00 10.30 32.80
C ASP A 6 4.29 9.78 31.39
N LEU A 7 4.73 10.72 30.55
CA LEU A 7 5.25 10.42 29.20
C LEU A 7 6.40 9.44 29.36
N LEU A 8 6.23 8.22 28.89
CA LEU A 8 7.35 7.32 28.63
C LEU A 8 8.07 7.82 27.37
N LEU A 9 8.96 8.79 27.57
CA LEU A 9 10.04 9.09 26.64
C LEU A 9 10.97 7.87 26.64
N VAL A 10 10.91 7.06 25.60
CA VAL A 10 11.98 6.08 25.33
C VAL A 10 13.12 6.87 24.70
N PRO A 11 14.21 7.13 25.41
CA PRO A 11 15.34 7.85 24.83
C PRO A 11 16.07 6.92 23.85
N PHE A 12 15.92 7.17 22.56
CA PHE A 12 16.83 6.59 21.59
C PHE A 12 18.18 7.32 21.67
N LEU A 13 19.24 6.60 22.04
CA LEU A 13 20.60 7.11 22.04
C LEU A 13 20.94 7.73 20.68
N SER A 14 21.22 9.03 20.72
CA SER A 14 21.72 9.80 19.59
C SER A 14 23.16 9.41 19.27
N LEU A 15 23.37 8.76 18.15
CA LEU A 15 24.66 8.76 17.46
C LEU A 15 24.56 9.77 16.32
N THR A 16 25.33 10.82 16.45
CA THR A 16 25.69 11.93 15.55
C THR A 16 25.21 11.82 14.09
N GLY A 17 24.23 12.62 13.77
CA GLY A 17 23.65 12.88 12.46
C GLY A 17 22.18 13.23 12.68
N CYS A 18 21.72 14.38 12.18
CA CYS A 18 20.35 14.84 12.36
C CYS A 18 19.38 13.77 11.81
N LYS A 19 19.03 12.76 12.61
CA LYS A 19 18.01 11.77 12.26
C LYS A 19 16.66 12.45 12.47
N LYS A 20 15.85 12.48 11.42
CA LYS A 20 14.46 12.91 11.51
C LYS A 20 13.77 12.01 12.53
N GLU A 21 13.22 12.60 13.58
CA GLU A 21 12.43 11.86 14.56
C GLU A 21 11.00 11.73 14.00
N TYR A 22 10.56 10.51 13.85
CA TYR A 22 9.16 10.21 13.53
C TYR A 22 8.43 10.02 14.86
N PHE A 23 7.60 10.98 15.21
CA PHE A 23 6.81 10.87 16.43
C PHE A 23 5.46 10.22 16.10
N TYR A 24 5.24 9.04 16.67
CA TYR A 24 3.89 8.60 16.94
C TYR A 24 3.42 9.32 18.21
N ASN A 25 2.56 10.31 18.01
CA ASN A 25 1.91 10.93 19.15
C ASN A 25 0.84 9.97 19.73
N LYS A 26 0.33 10.28 20.91
CA LYS A 26 -0.70 9.47 21.59
C LYS A 26 -1.95 9.25 20.72
N GLU A 27 -2.27 10.19 19.85
CA GLU A 27 -3.43 10.14 18.96
C GLU A 27 -3.31 9.00 17.93
N VAL A 28 -2.10 8.67 17.45
CA VAL A 28 -1.88 7.54 16.55
C VAL A 28 -2.12 6.21 17.26
N TYR A 29 -1.65 6.08 18.50
CA TYR A 29 -1.91 4.86 19.30
C TYR A 29 -3.40 4.71 19.66
N GLU A 30 -4.14 5.79 19.81
CA GLU A 30 -5.58 5.75 20.04
C GLU A 30 -6.39 5.47 18.75
N LYS A 31 -5.85 5.88 17.59
CA LYS A 31 -6.47 5.70 16.27
C LYS A 31 -6.31 4.30 15.69
N TYR A 32 -5.16 3.66 15.93
CA TYR A 32 -4.81 2.39 15.32
C TYR A 32 -4.58 1.29 16.36
N ASN A 33 -4.79 0.03 15.94
CA ASN A 33 -4.46 -1.11 16.77
C ASN A 33 -2.93 -1.28 16.92
N LEU A 34 -2.54 -2.06 17.93
CA LEU A 34 -1.12 -2.28 18.27
C LEU A 34 -0.33 -2.86 17.08
N TYR A 35 -0.94 -3.77 16.31
CA TYR A 35 -0.27 -4.38 15.15
C TYR A 35 0.15 -3.33 14.11
N TYR A 36 -0.74 -2.40 13.77
CA TYR A 36 -0.43 -1.31 12.84
C TYR A 36 0.74 -0.47 13.35
N VAL A 37 0.72 -0.11 14.64
CA VAL A 37 1.79 0.70 15.25
C VAL A 37 3.13 -0.02 15.21
N GLU A 38 3.18 -1.29 15.61
CA GLU A 38 4.40 -2.11 15.58
C GLU A 38 4.97 -2.25 14.16
N ARG A 39 4.12 -2.43 13.15
CA ARG A 39 4.54 -2.46 11.75
C ARG A 39 5.16 -1.14 11.31
N CYS A 40 4.54 -0.02 11.65
CA CYS A 40 5.08 1.30 11.36
C CYS A 40 6.43 1.55 12.05
N GLU A 41 6.59 1.14 13.31
CA GLU A 41 7.89 1.22 14.01
C GLU A 41 8.98 0.39 13.32
N GLN A 42 8.64 -0.82 12.85
CA GLN A 42 9.56 -1.65 12.06
C GLN A 42 9.99 -0.94 10.77
N PHE A 43 9.04 -0.28 10.08
CA PHE A 43 9.33 0.46 8.85
C PHE A 43 10.27 1.64 9.13
N ILE A 44 10.04 2.39 10.21
CA ILE A 44 10.90 3.50 10.62
C ILE A 44 12.30 3.02 10.98
N LYS A 45 12.42 1.96 11.78
CA LYS A 45 13.73 1.37 12.17
C LYS A 45 14.54 0.92 10.94
N ASN A 46 13.88 0.51 9.87
CA ASN A 46 14.53 -0.01 8.66
C ASN A 46 14.71 1.04 7.54
N ILE A 47 14.30 2.28 7.75
CA ILE A 47 14.24 3.28 6.66
C ILE A 47 15.58 3.51 5.98
N ASP A 48 16.68 3.58 6.72
CA ASP A 48 18.02 3.82 6.16
C ASP A 48 18.48 2.69 5.23
N ASN A 49 18.06 1.45 5.50
CA ASN A 49 18.41 0.28 4.69
C ASN A 49 17.64 0.22 3.36
N VAL A 50 16.50 0.91 3.30
CA VAL A 50 15.60 0.83 2.14
C VAL A 50 15.56 2.09 1.28
N LYS A 51 16.27 3.15 1.69
CA LYS A 51 16.37 4.38 0.89
C LYS A 51 16.81 4.10 -0.53
N ARG A 52 16.15 4.77 -1.48
CA ARG A 52 16.38 4.63 -2.92
C ARG A 52 16.26 3.18 -3.40
N CYS A 53 15.34 2.42 -2.80
CA CYS A 53 14.99 1.11 -3.33
C CYS A 53 14.37 1.24 -4.73
N ASP A 54 14.31 0.13 -5.44
CA ASP A 54 13.72 0.13 -6.77
C ASP A 54 12.20 0.25 -6.67
N ILE A 55 11.58 -0.54 -5.80
CA ILE A 55 10.13 -0.60 -5.70
C ILE A 55 9.69 -0.58 -4.22
N VAL A 56 8.70 0.24 -3.90
CA VAL A 56 7.89 0.14 -2.69
C VAL A 56 6.53 -0.45 -3.05
N PHE A 57 6.17 -1.55 -2.41
CA PHE A 57 4.83 -2.11 -2.43
C PHE A 57 4.05 -1.55 -1.25
N LEU A 58 3.10 -0.67 -1.52
CA LEU A 58 2.31 0.08 -0.53
C LEU A 58 0.85 -0.38 -0.58
N GLY A 59 0.29 -0.80 0.56
CA GLY A 59 -1.08 -1.28 0.61
C GLY A 59 -1.45 -1.95 1.93
N ASP A 60 -2.45 -2.79 1.89
CA ASP A 60 -3.04 -3.50 3.02
C ASP A 60 -2.52 -4.95 3.19
N SER A 61 -3.38 -5.86 3.70
CA SER A 61 -3.06 -7.28 3.90
C SER A 61 -2.65 -8.00 2.64
N ILE A 62 -3.26 -7.68 1.50
CA ILE A 62 -2.93 -8.30 0.21
C ILE A 62 -1.50 -7.93 -0.18
N THR A 63 -1.12 -6.68 0.05
CA THR A 63 0.25 -6.22 -0.17
C THR A 63 1.21 -6.79 0.89
N GLU A 64 0.81 -6.87 2.15
CA GLU A 64 1.65 -7.45 3.20
C GLU A 64 2.00 -8.92 2.91
N GLY A 65 1.02 -9.71 2.46
CA GLY A 65 1.19 -11.11 2.07
C GLY A 65 1.91 -11.33 0.74
N TYR A 66 2.26 -10.26 0.00
CA TYR A 66 2.84 -10.40 -1.34
C TYR A 66 4.23 -11.04 -1.27
N PRO A 67 4.46 -12.19 -1.96
CA PRO A 67 5.72 -12.94 -1.90
C PRO A 67 6.82 -12.31 -2.79
N LEU A 68 7.29 -11.11 -2.42
CA LEU A 68 8.27 -10.34 -3.18
C LEU A 68 9.57 -11.10 -3.45
N HIS A 69 9.99 -11.96 -2.52
CA HIS A 69 11.20 -12.79 -2.67
C HIS A 69 11.08 -13.83 -3.80
N ILE A 70 9.87 -14.14 -4.26
CA ILE A 70 9.60 -15.02 -5.40
C ILE A 70 9.54 -14.23 -6.70
N PHE A 71 8.76 -13.13 -6.70
CA PHE A 71 8.43 -12.42 -7.94
C PHE A 71 9.37 -11.26 -8.28
N PHE A 72 10.10 -10.72 -7.28
CA PHE A 72 10.93 -9.52 -7.41
C PHE A 72 12.31 -9.65 -6.74
N ASN A 73 12.86 -10.88 -6.68
CA ASN A 73 14.15 -11.15 -6.05
C ASN A 73 15.34 -10.47 -6.74
N GLU A 74 15.20 -10.12 -8.00
CA GLU A 74 16.20 -9.40 -8.80
C GLU A 74 16.26 -7.89 -8.53
N TYR A 75 15.25 -7.34 -7.83
CA TYR A 75 15.11 -5.92 -7.51
C TYR A 75 15.20 -5.66 -6.01
N LYS A 76 15.62 -4.45 -5.65
CA LYS A 76 15.45 -3.98 -4.27
C LYS A 76 14.00 -3.60 -4.03
N ALA A 77 13.14 -4.60 -3.89
CA ALA A 77 11.72 -4.45 -3.61
C ALA A 77 11.44 -4.46 -2.10
N VAL A 78 10.61 -3.53 -1.63
CA VAL A 78 10.32 -3.33 -0.21
C VAL A 78 8.82 -3.42 0.02
N ASN A 79 8.41 -4.32 0.94
CA ASN A 79 7.02 -4.46 1.35
C ASN A 79 6.66 -3.43 2.42
N ARG A 80 5.65 -2.63 2.15
CA ARG A 80 5.03 -1.63 3.03
C ARG A 80 3.51 -1.89 3.14
N GLY A 81 3.11 -3.15 3.11
CA GLY A 81 1.74 -3.58 3.43
C GLY A 81 1.51 -3.69 4.92
N ILE A 82 0.29 -3.40 5.36
CA ILE A 82 -0.17 -3.60 6.74
C ILE A 82 -1.56 -4.22 6.71
N ASN A 83 -1.72 -5.36 7.39
CA ASN A 83 -2.99 -6.07 7.48
C ASN A 83 -4.09 -5.16 8.06
N GLY A 84 -5.24 -5.12 7.39
CA GLY A 84 -6.39 -4.31 7.79
C GLY A 84 -6.26 -2.82 7.50
N ASP A 85 -5.18 -2.37 6.84
CA ASP A 85 -4.96 -0.95 6.57
C ASP A 85 -6.01 -0.37 5.60
N THR A 86 -6.19 0.93 5.72
CA THR A 86 -7.13 1.74 4.94
C THR A 86 -6.40 2.87 4.21
N THR A 87 -7.09 3.55 3.31
CA THR A 87 -6.54 4.74 2.64
C THR A 87 -6.12 5.83 3.64
N GLY A 88 -6.84 5.99 4.77
CA GLY A 88 -6.45 6.90 5.85
C GLY A 88 -5.16 6.48 6.54
N GLY A 89 -4.98 5.18 6.81
CA GLY A 89 -3.74 4.67 7.41
C GLY A 89 -2.54 4.83 6.49
N VAL A 90 -2.73 4.65 5.18
CA VAL A 90 -1.67 4.93 4.18
C VAL A 90 -1.22 6.39 4.24
N ILE A 91 -2.15 7.36 4.33
CA ILE A 91 -1.79 8.79 4.46
C ILE A 91 -0.88 9.02 5.66
N ASP A 92 -1.25 8.49 6.82
CA ASP A 92 -0.52 8.72 8.08
C ASP A 92 0.91 8.15 8.08
N ARG A 93 1.24 7.24 7.14
CA ARG A 93 2.57 6.63 7.01
C ARG A 93 3.31 6.91 5.70
N LEU A 94 2.78 7.77 4.83
CA LEU A 94 3.44 8.13 3.56
C LEU A 94 4.84 8.69 3.77
N GLU A 95 5.06 9.44 4.84
CA GLU A 95 6.33 10.10 5.11
C GLU A 95 7.49 9.09 5.16
N PHE A 96 7.40 8.08 6.01
CA PHE A 96 8.46 7.10 6.21
C PHE A 96 8.36 5.86 5.30
N CYS A 97 7.21 5.66 4.64
CA CYS A 97 7.05 4.57 3.68
C CYS A 97 7.43 4.96 2.26
N VAL A 98 7.27 6.23 1.88
CA VAL A 98 7.46 6.71 0.50
C VAL A 98 8.35 7.95 0.42
N TYR A 99 8.00 9.04 1.13
CA TYR A 99 8.68 10.33 0.93
C TYR A 99 10.17 10.28 1.27
N ASP A 100 10.52 9.74 2.43
CA ASP A 100 11.90 9.64 2.88
C ASP A 100 12.63 8.41 2.30
N VAL A 101 11.88 7.40 1.85
CA VAL A 101 12.45 6.24 1.12
C VAL A 101 12.92 6.62 -0.28
N LYS A 102 12.15 7.46 -0.98
CA LYS A 102 12.43 7.92 -2.36
C LYS A 102 12.63 6.75 -3.33
N PRO A 103 11.64 5.86 -3.46
CA PRO A 103 11.73 4.73 -4.38
C PRO A 103 11.69 5.21 -5.84
N LYS A 104 12.18 4.40 -6.79
CA LYS A 104 11.97 4.65 -8.22
C LYS A 104 10.51 4.43 -8.62
N VAL A 105 9.92 3.36 -8.08
CA VAL A 105 8.53 2.96 -8.35
C VAL A 105 7.76 2.74 -7.04
N VAL A 106 6.51 3.21 -7.00
CA VAL A 106 5.52 2.83 -5.99
C VAL A 106 4.45 1.97 -6.67
N TYR A 107 4.31 0.73 -6.23
CA TYR A 107 3.13 -0.08 -6.45
C TYR A 107 2.12 0.28 -5.34
N LEU A 108 0.94 0.77 -5.69
CA LEU A 108 -0.10 1.14 -4.73
C LEU A 108 -1.36 0.31 -4.97
N MET A 109 -1.74 -0.51 -3.99
CA MET A 109 -3.00 -1.23 -3.95
C MET A 109 -3.62 -1.11 -2.56
N ILE A 110 -4.71 -0.36 -2.44
CA ILE A 110 -5.37 -0.04 -1.17
C ILE A 110 -6.85 0.26 -1.40
N GLY A 111 -7.69 0.03 -0.40
CA GLY A 111 -9.09 0.45 -0.41
C GLY A 111 -10.08 -0.68 -0.13
N THR A 112 -9.67 -1.95 -0.13
CA THR A 112 -10.59 -3.06 0.11
C THR A 112 -11.20 -3.06 1.53
N ASN A 113 -10.46 -2.56 2.53
CA ASN A 113 -10.92 -2.54 3.92
C ASN A 113 -11.89 -1.37 4.24
N ASN A 114 -11.88 -0.35 3.40
CA ASN A 114 -12.80 0.79 3.51
C ASN A 114 -13.40 1.16 2.15
N TYR A 115 -13.78 0.18 1.35
CA TYR A 115 -14.26 0.36 -0.01
C TYR A 115 -15.43 1.36 -0.14
N GLN A 116 -16.27 1.50 0.88
CA GLN A 116 -17.38 2.48 0.89
C GLN A 116 -16.90 3.94 0.98
N THR A 117 -15.70 4.18 1.47
CA THR A 117 -15.17 5.54 1.74
C THR A 117 -13.75 5.77 1.23
N CYS A 118 -13.15 4.79 0.56
CA CYS A 118 -11.73 4.82 0.20
C CYS A 118 -11.36 6.03 -0.68
N LEU A 119 -12.24 6.45 -1.57
CA LEU A 119 -11.99 7.56 -2.50
C LEU A 119 -11.77 8.90 -1.79
N THR A 120 -12.34 9.09 -0.58
CA THR A 120 -12.19 10.33 0.20
C THR A 120 -10.71 10.69 0.41
N ASN A 121 -9.87 9.69 0.66
CA ASN A 121 -8.45 9.89 0.96
C ASN A 121 -7.54 9.52 -0.21
N TYR A 122 -8.07 8.88 -1.25
CA TYR A 122 -7.24 8.33 -2.34
C TYR A 122 -6.48 9.42 -3.07
N GLU A 123 -7.15 10.52 -3.38
CA GLU A 123 -6.54 11.65 -4.07
C GLU A 123 -5.44 12.32 -3.24
N GLU A 124 -5.58 12.39 -1.92
CA GLU A 124 -4.56 12.94 -1.03
C GLU A 124 -3.27 12.12 -1.07
N ILE A 125 -3.38 10.78 -1.09
CA ILE A 125 -2.23 9.88 -1.27
C ILE A 125 -1.47 10.23 -2.55
N LEU A 126 -2.18 10.32 -3.67
CA LEU A 126 -1.58 10.54 -4.98
C LEU A 126 -0.93 11.92 -5.10
N LYS A 127 -1.62 12.95 -4.62
CA LYS A 127 -1.11 14.33 -4.54
C LYS A 127 0.13 14.41 -3.66
N GLY A 128 0.11 13.74 -2.51
CA GLY A 128 1.25 13.68 -1.60
C GLY A 128 2.48 13.06 -2.26
N ILE A 129 2.35 11.92 -2.92
CA ILE A 129 3.45 11.28 -3.64
C ILE A 129 3.96 12.21 -4.75
N LYS A 130 3.07 12.82 -5.54
CA LYS A 130 3.45 13.72 -6.65
C LYS A 130 4.23 14.94 -6.17
N SER A 131 3.83 15.55 -5.05
CA SER A 131 4.46 16.76 -4.54
C SER A 131 5.82 16.50 -3.87
N HIS A 132 5.97 15.37 -3.18
CA HIS A 132 7.21 15.04 -2.47
C HIS A 132 8.24 14.33 -3.36
N ASN A 133 7.76 13.44 -4.23
CA ASN A 133 8.62 12.60 -5.06
C ASN A 133 8.20 12.66 -6.54
N PRO A 134 8.32 13.81 -7.22
CA PRO A 134 7.73 14.02 -8.56
C PRO A 134 8.33 13.12 -9.64
N LYS A 135 9.51 12.52 -9.39
CA LYS A 135 10.18 11.60 -10.31
C LYS A 135 9.81 10.13 -10.07
N THR A 136 9.17 9.82 -8.94
CA THR A 136 8.73 8.46 -8.63
C THR A 136 7.60 8.08 -9.58
N LYS A 137 7.75 6.97 -10.28
CA LYS A 137 6.68 6.37 -11.08
C LYS A 137 5.70 5.68 -10.15
N VAL A 138 4.41 5.82 -10.38
CA VAL A 138 3.38 5.16 -9.58
C VAL A 138 2.58 4.23 -10.46
N LEU A 139 2.55 2.97 -10.05
CA LEU A 139 1.68 1.94 -10.59
C LEU A 139 0.47 1.83 -9.66
N LEU A 140 -0.66 2.28 -10.14
CA LEU A 140 -1.90 2.33 -9.42
C LEU A 140 -2.73 1.10 -9.76
N MET A 141 -2.88 0.21 -8.80
CA MET A 141 -3.63 -1.03 -8.99
C MET A 141 -5.11 -0.80 -8.71
N SER A 142 -5.97 -1.48 -9.47
CA SER A 142 -7.36 -1.62 -9.07
C SER A 142 -7.46 -2.33 -7.71
N ILE A 143 -8.51 -2.04 -6.94
CA ILE A 143 -8.91 -2.89 -5.83
C ILE A 143 -9.37 -4.22 -6.42
N LEU A 144 -8.91 -5.35 -5.85
CA LEU A 144 -9.25 -6.69 -6.32
C LEU A 144 -10.73 -7.02 -6.01
N PRO A 145 -11.33 -7.96 -6.76
CA PRO A 145 -12.65 -8.46 -6.44
C PRO A 145 -12.65 -9.18 -5.09
N ARG A 146 -13.79 -9.18 -4.43
CA ARG A 146 -13.98 -9.89 -3.17
C ARG A 146 -15.40 -10.44 -3.07
N ALA A 147 -15.57 -11.46 -2.24
CA ALA A 147 -16.89 -12.03 -2.00
C ALA A 147 -17.89 -10.98 -1.44
N GLY A 148 -19.12 -11.03 -1.94
CA GLY A 148 -20.22 -10.15 -1.55
C GLY A 148 -20.62 -9.17 -2.65
N GLU A 149 -21.88 -9.24 -3.08
CA GLU A 149 -22.42 -8.48 -4.21
C GLU A 149 -22.30 -6.96 -4.01
N GLU A 150 -22.66 -6.49 -2.80
CA GLU A 150 -22.56 -5.06 -2.46
C GLU A 150 -21.10 -4.57 -2.55
N ALA A 151 -20.15 -5.33 -2.00
CA ALA A 151 -18.73 -4.95 -2.05
C ALA A 151 -18.20 -4.94 -3.48
N MET A 152 -18.60 -5.90 -4.31
CA MET A 152 -18.24 -5.97 -5.72
C MET A 152 -18.70 -4.73 -6.50
N GLU A 153 -19.93 -4.27 -6.25
CA GLU A 153 -20.47 -3.08 -6.91
C GLU A 153 -19.72 -1.81 -6.51
N TYR A 154 -19.47 -1.60 -5.21
CA TYR A 154 -18.65 -0.48 -4.74
C TYR A 154 -17.24 -0.51 -5.34
N ILE A 155 -16.61 -1.68 -5.36
CA ILE A 155 -15.23 -1.82 -5.87
C ILE A 155 -15.17 -1.51 -7.36
N ARG A 156 -16.13 -1.96 -8.17
CA ARG A 156 -16.19 -1.61 -9.59
C ARG A 156 -16.26 -0.11 -9.80
N GLN A 157 -17.17 0.56 -9.07
CA GLN A 157 -17.32 2.02 -9.15
C GLN A 157 -16.04 2.74 -8.69
N ASN A 158 -15.45 2.29 -7.60
CA ASN A 158 -14.20 2.87 -7.11
C ASN A 158 -13.05 2.71 -8.12
N ASN A 159 -12.93 1.57 -8.76
CA ASN A 159 -11.89 1.31 -9.75
C ASN A 159 -11.98 2.26 -10.96
N VAL A 160 -13.19 2.62 -11.38
CA VAL A 160 -13.39 3.65 -12.41
C VAL A 160 -12.85 5.01 -11.96
N GLU A 161 -13.09 5.40 -10.71
CA GLU A 161 -12.58 6.67 -10.19
C GLU A 161 -11.07 6.64 -9.94
N ILE A 162 -10.53 5.51 -9.49
CA ILE A 162 -9.08 5.30 -9.32
C ILE A 162 -8.35 5.44 -10.66
N GLU A 163 -8.91 4.89 -11.74
CA GLU A 163 -8.37 5.05 -13.08
C GLU A 163 -8.36 6.52 -13.53
N LYS A 164 -9.44 7.27 -13.27
CA LYS A 164 -9.49 8.71 -13.55
C LYS A 164 -8.42 9.49 -12.76
N PHE A 165 -8.21 9.12 -11.49
CA PHE A 165 -7.12 9.71 -10.70
C PHE A 165 -5.74 9.40 -11.29
N ALA A 166 -5.52 8.18 -11.78
CA ALA A 166 -4.27 7.85 -12.46
C ALA A 166 -4.02 8.79 -13.64
N GLY A 167 -5.00 8.99 -14.50
CA GLY A 167 -4.93 9.93 -15.61
C GLY A 167 -4.67 11.38 -15.16
N LYS A 168 -5.35 11.84 -14.10
CA LYS A 168 -5.20 13.20 -13.54
C LYS A 168 -3.79 13.49 -13.04
N TYR A 169 -3.14 12.50 -12.40
CA TYR A 169 -1.79 12.65 -11.83
C TYR A 169 -0.66 12.20 -12.76
N GLY A 170 -0.99 11.65 -13.93
CA GLY A 170 -0.02 11.10 -14.88
C GLY A 170 0.64 9.82 -14.33
N TYR A 171 -0.14 8.99 -13.64
CA TYR A 171 0.24 7.69 -13.11
C TYR A 171 -0.27 6.58 -14.02
N PHE A 172 0.27 5.38 -13.89
CA PHE A 172 -0.14 4.23 -14.69
C PHE A 172 -1.14 3.38 -13.92
N TYR A 173 -2.31 3.15 -14.51
CA TYR A 173 -3.35 2.30 -13.92
C TYR A 173 -3.26 0.89 -14.46
N VAL A 174 -3.45 -0.10 -13.59
CA VAL A 174 -3.56 -1.51 -13.94
C VAL A 174 -4.88 -2.06 -13.43
N ASN A 175 -5.73 -2.48 -14.36
CA ASN A 175 -6.95 -3.21 -14.02
C ASN A 175 -6.62 -4.70 -13.75
N ALA A 176 -6.27 -4.99 -12.50
CA ALA A 176 -6.09 -6.37 -12.03
C ALA A 176 -7.41 -7.01 -11.57
N PHE A 177 -8.48 -6.21 -11.40
CA PHE A 177 -9.79 -6.70 -10.97
C PHE A 177 -10.31 -7.79 -11.90
N THR A 178 -10.41 -7.50 -13.20
CA THR A 178 -10.90 -8.43 -14.23
C THR A 178 -10.07 -9.71 -14.32
N SER A 179 -8.76 -9.62 -14.10
CA SER A 179 -7.89 -10.81 -14.14
C SER A 179 -8.14 -11.80 -13.00
N MET A 180 -8.88 -11.38 -11.97
CA MET A 180 -9.19 -12.16 -10.78
C MET A 180 -10.68 -12.56 -10.71
N THR A 181 -11.41 -12.40 -11.83
CA THR A 181 -12.83 -12.79 -11.98
C THR A 181 -12.97 -13.95 -12.93
N VAL A 182 -14.10 -14.69 -12.82
CA VAL A 182 -14.41 -15.82 -13.72
C VAL A 182 -14.56 -15.29 -15.16
N ASN A 183 -13.89 -15.94 -16.09
CA ASN A 183 -13.89 -15.57 -17.52
C ASN A 183 -13.46 -14.12 -17.82
N HIS A 184 -12.90 -13.41 -16.85
CA HIS A 184 -12.52 -11.99 -16.96
C HIS A 184 -13.73 -11.06 -17.24
N GLU A 185 -14.92 -11.40 -16.76
CA GLU A 185 -16.18 -10.68 -17.05
C GLU A 185 -16.69 -9.75 -15.94
N ASP A 186 -15.92 -9.44 -14.91
CA ASP A 186 -16.27 -8.51 -13.81
C ASP A 186 -17.51 -8.88 -12.95
N LEU A 187 -18.08 -10.05 -13.14
CA LEU A 187 -19.34 -10.44 -12.51
C LEU A 187 -19.17 -11.33 -11.29
N GLU A 188 -18.17 -12.19 -11.30
CA GLU A 188 -17.98 -13.21 -10.28
C GLU A 188 -16.50 -13.36 -9.92
N VAL A 189 -16.22 -13.45 -8.63
CA VAL A 189 -14.87 -13.71 -8.12
C VAL A 189 -14.42 -15.11 -8.55
N ASP A 190 -13.23 -15.23 -9.12
CA ASP A 190 -12.62 -16.54 -9.31
C ASP A 190 -12.05 -17.06 -7.98
N HIS A 191 -12.86 -17.79 -7.24
CA HIS A 191 -12.50 -18.33 -5.94
C HIS A 191 -11.28 -19.25 -5.95
N SER A 192 -10.88 -19.80 -7.11
CA SER A 192 -9.68 -20.63 -7.21
C SER A 192 -8.39 -19.83 -6.97
N LEU A 193 -8.43 -18.51 -7.17
CA LEU A 193 -7.30 -17.60 -7.01
C LEU A 193 -7.15 -17.04 -5.57
N PHE A 194 -8.08 -17.37 -4.68
CA PHE A 194 -8.12 -16.83 -3.32
C PHE A 194 -8.12 -17.92 -2.25
N VAL A 195 -7.61 -17.59 -1.06
CA VAL A 195 -7.65 -18.47 0.11
C VAL A 195 -9.02 -18.42 0.79
N ASP A 196 -9.61 -17.23 0.88
CA ASP A 196 -10.80 -16.93 1.67
C ASP A 196 -11.80 -16.00 0.95
N GLY A 197 -11.66 -15.85 -0.37
CA GLY A 197 -12.47 -14.94 -1.19
C GLY A 197 -12.06 -13.47 -1.11
N LEU A 198 -10.91 -13.17 -0.46
CA LEU A 198 -10.33 -11.83 -0.34
C LEU A 198 -8.81 -11.85 -0.58
N HIS A 199 -8.09 -12.77 0.08
CA HIS A 199 -6.64 -12.83 0.02
C HIS A 199 -6.19 -13.81 -1.07
N PRO A 200 -5.39 -13.35 -2.07
CA PRO A 200 -4.88 -14.22 -3.12
C PRO A 200 -4.06 -15.37 -2.55
N ASN A 201 -4.22 -16.56 -3.11
CA ASN A 201 -3.28 -17.66 -2.94
C ASN A 201 -2.08 -17.49 -3.88
N MET A 202 -1.18 -18.47 -3.95
CA MET A 202 0.03 -18.38 -4.78
C MET A 202 -0.30 -18.22 -6.28
N GLU A 203 -1.34 -18.89 -6.77
CA GLU A 203 -1.81 -18.75 -8.14
C GLU A 203 -2.39 -17.36 -8.38
N GLY A 204 -3.22 -16.86 -7.45
CA GLY A 204 -3.73 -15.48 -7.49
C GLY A 204 -2.62 -14.43 -7.52
N TYR A 205 -1.57 -14.57 -6.69
CA TYR A 205 -0.41 -13.69 -6.77
C TYR A 205 0.36 -13.82 -8.09
N THR A 206 0.38 -15.01 -8.70
CA THR A 206 0.99 -15.20 -10.03
C THR A 206 0.19 -14.46 -11.10
N VAL A 207 -1.13 -14.65 -11.12
CA VAL A 207 -2.03 -13.92 -12.03
C VAL A 207 -1.88 -12.41 -11.83
N LEU A 208 -1.96 -11.94 -10.59
CA LEU A 208 -1.79 -10.52 -10.25
C LEU A 208 -0.45 -9.97 -10.74
N THR A 209 0.66 -10.69 -10.49
CA THR A 209 2.00 -10.28 -10.92
C THR A 209 2.10 -10.12 -12.43
N ASN A 210 1.52 -11.03 -13.19
CA ASN A 210 1.56 -11.01 -14.65
C ASN A 210 0.87 -9.78 -15.24
N THR A 211 -0.08 -9.15 -14.52
CA THR A 211 -0.77 -7.95 -15.00
C THR A 211 0.12 -6.71 -15.03
N PHE A 212 1.15 -6.65 -14.18
CA PHE A 212 1.90 -5.41 -13.99
C PHE A 212 3.44 -5.54 -14.01
N LYS A 213 3.99 -6.71 -13.75
CA LYS A 213 5.46 -6.90 -13.71
C LYS A 213 6.15 -6.42 -14.99
N PRO A 214 5.63 -6.68 -16.21
CA PRO A 214 6.25 -6.17 -17.44
C PRO A 214 6.44 -4.65 -17.44
N THR A 215 5.46 -3.89 -16.97
CA THR A 215 5.55 -2.42 -16.86
C THR A 215 6.63 -1.99 -15.87
N ILE A 216 6.74 -2.66 -14.73
CA ILE A 216 7.79 -2.33 -13.74
C ILE A 216 9.18 -2.62 -14.30
N VAL A 217 9.35 -3.76 -14.98
CA VAL A 217 10.62 -4.13 -15.62
C VAL A 217 11.04 -3.06 -16.63
N GLU A 218 10.14 -2.68 -17.55
CA GLU A 218 10.39 -1.60 -18.52
C GLU A 218 10.80 -0.28 -17.86
N TRP A 219 10.25 0.00 -16.69
CA TRP A 219 10.55 1.26 -15.98
C TRP A 219 11.88 1.27 -15.26
N LEU A 220 12.43 0.10 -14.93
CA LEU A 220 13.66 -0.04 -14.15
C LEU A 220 14.90 -0.31 -15.02
N GLU A 221 14.70 -0.82 -16.22
CA GLU A 221 15.75 -0.97 -17.24
C GLU A 221 16.08 0.38 -17.91
#